data_197c47f6389c8147eadef0a3b91aee1b
#
_entry.id   197c47f6389c8147eadef0a3b91aee1b
#
_cell.length_a   1.000
_cell.length_b   1.000
_cell.length_c   1.000
_cell.angle_alpha   90.00
_cell.angle_beta   90.00
_cell.angle_gamma   90.00
#
_symmetry.space_group_name_H-M   'P 1'
#
loop_
_entity.id
_entity.type
_entity.pdbx_description
1 polymer ?
#
loop_
_entity_poly.entity_id
_entity_poly.type
_entity_poly.pdbx_seq_one_letter_code
_entity_poly.pdbx_strand_id
1 'polypeptide(L)'
;EEKLNLNKIDAGTNYGGGALVARMLEMFTDKRFEFVFDREDANKAKVGPQDTLMALHDWMDADETQSALNTTGVGDPFTKGFSDENSLYDRYTPRYKVKNAPFDSLDELYMVHGVSDRFMAAFGSRLTVYPDVNAKMNINTDDPLLLKMVIFSLVDPLHVPPQLNDPYFIEDLIRQVRAARILPGFGMSVSDFALLIQAAGVPINRLLASNIQGNQMLSDKSSTFSIKSVGEAGAVQKTITAVVRMDDNGMGRLVHWREE
;
A
#
# COMPACT_ATOMS: atom_id res chain seq x y z
N GLU A 1 -5.42 9.08 3.20
CA GLU A 1 -5.04 8.11 2.14
C GLU A 1 -3.62 8.36 1.59
N GLU A 2 -2.74 8.89 2.41
CA GLU A 2 -1.31 9.14 2.06
C GLU A 2 -0.40 7.96 2.44
N LYS A 3 -0.97 6.81 2.82
CA LYS A 3 -0.24 5.64 3.28
C LYS A 3 -0.54 4.43 2.40
N LEU A 4 0.43 3.51 2.34
CA LEU A 4 0.29 2.24 1.65
C LEU A 4 -0.67 1.33 2.43
N ASN A 5 -1.79 0.97 1.83
CA ASN A 5 -2.78 0.11 2.46
C ASN A 5 -2.40 -1.36 2.29
N LEU A 6 -1.99 -2.00 3.38
CA LEU A 6 -1.57 -3.41 3.40
C LEU A 6 -2.68 -4.35 2.95
N ASN A 7 -3.93 -4.06 3.29
CA ASN A 7 -5.07 -4.89 2.90
C ASN A 7 -5.32 -4.94 1.38
N LYS A 8 -4.53 -4.20 0.59
CA LYS A 8 -4.54 -4.29 -0.87
C LYS A 8 -3.47 -5.20 -1.45
N ILE A 9 -2.62 -5.81 -0.65
CA ILE A 9 -1.54 -6.69 -1.13
C ILE A 9 -2.15 -7.87 -1.90
N ASP A 10 -3.22 -8.46 -1.37
CA ASP A 10 -3.96 -9.59 -1.99
C ASP A 10 -5.08 -9.14 -2.96
N ALA A 11 -5.20 -7.85 -3.24
CA ALA A 11 -6.29 -7.35 -4.09
C ALA A 11 -6.11 -7.68 -5.59
N GLY A 12 -5.05 -8.35 -5.97
CA GLY A 12 -4.73 -8.69 -7.35
C GLY A 12 -4.42 -7.46 -8.23
N THR A 13 -4.13 -7.71 -9.50
CA THR A 13 -3.73 -6.67 -10.46
C THR A 13 -4.85 -5.67 -10.77
N ASN A 14 -6.11 -6.11 -10.72
CA ASN A 14 -7.27 -5.28 -11.07
C ASN A 14 -7.55 -4.14 -10.08
N TYR A 15 -7.03 -4.24 -8.86
CA TYR A 15 -7.24 -3.26 -7.78
C TYR A 15 -5.94 -2.54 -7.35
N GLY A 16 -4.90 -2.63 -8.15
CA GLY A 16 -3.62 -1.98 -7.89
C GLY A 16 -2.70 -2.72 -6.92
N GLY A 17 -3.02 -3.97 -6.56
CA GLY A 17 -2.18 -4.80 -5.69
C GLY A 17 -0.77 -4.99 -6.26
N GLY A 18 -0.64 -5.26 -7.55
CA GLY A 18 0.67 -5.40 -8.19
C GLY A 18 1.54 -4.16 -8.09
N ALA A 19 0.96 -2.97 -8.28
CA ALA A 19 1.69 -1.70 -8.13
C ALA A 19 2.09 -1.44 -6.66
N LEU A 20 1.23 -1.82 -5.72
CA LEU A 20 1.51 -1.74 -4.29
C LEU A 20 2.67 -2.66 -3.89
N VAL A 21 2.63 -3.93 -4.31
CA VAL A 21 3.68 -4.92 -4.03
C VAL A 21 5.03 -4.46 -4.60
N ALA A 22 5.06 -4.01 -5.86
CA ALA A 22 6.26 -3.46 -6.48
C ALA A 22 6.81 -2.26 -5.68
N ARG A 23 5.95 -1.39 -5.21
CA ARG A 23 6.32 -0.23 -4.41
C ARG A 23 6.84 -0.61 -3.03
N MET A 24 6.20 -1.57 -2.37
CA MET A 24 6.67 -2.09 -1.08
C MET A 24 8.03 -2.76 -1.22
N LEU A 25 8.22 -3.54 -2.28
CA LEU A 25 9.51 -4.18 -2.56
C LEU A 25 10.61 -3.14 -2.81
N GLU A 26 10.34 -2.11 -3.62
CA GLU A 26 11.27 -1.00 -3.84
C GLU A 26 11.64 -0.31 -2.51
N MET A 27 10.64 -0.06 -1.65
CA MET A 27 10.86 0.56 -0.34
C MET A 27 11.67 -0.34 0.61
N PHE A 28 11.40 -1.63 0.64
CA PHE A 28 12.07 -2.58 1.54
C PHE A 28 13.50 -2.90 1.08
N THR A 29 13.77 -2.86 -0.23
CA THR A 29 15.09 -3.13 -0.81
C THR A 29 15.97 -1.89 -0.96
N ASP A 30 15.47 -0.71 -0.61
CA ASP A 30 16.25 0.52 -0.62
C ASP A 30 17.43 0.41 0.37
N LYS A 31 18.64 0.68 -0.11
CA LYS A 31 19.89 0.59 0.68
C LYS A 31 19.84 1.38 1.98
N ARG A 32 19.06 2.46 2.04
CA ARG A 32 18.88 3.26 3.26
C ARG A 32 18.23 2.47 4.40
N PHE A 33 17.50 1.41 4.08
CA PHE A 33 16.78 0.55 5.03
C PHE A 33 17.37 -0.85 5.16
N GLU A 34 18.54 -1.12 4.58
CA GLU A 34 19.22 -2.41 4.68
C GLU A 34 19.39 -2.86 6.15
N PHE A 35 19.62 -1.90 7.06
CA PHE A 35 19.78 -2.16 8.50
C PHE A 35 18.52 -2.77 9.15
N VAL A 36 17.35 -2.67 8.54
CA VAL A 36 16.10 -3.26 9.05
C VAL A 36 16.18 -4.78 8.97
N PHE A 37 16.78 -5.30 7.88
CA PHE A 37 16.81 -6.72 7.53
C PHE A 37 18.20 -7.37 7.78
N ASP A 38 19.13 -6.64 8.35
CA ASP A 38 20.54 -7.08 8.47
C ASP A 38 20.81 -7.94 9.72
N ARG A 39 19.84 -8.12 10.60
CA ARG A 39 19.99 -8.88 11.83
C ARG A 39 19.14 -10.13 11.87
N GLU A 40 19.68 -11.13 12.56
CA GLU A 40 18.92 -12.29 12.96
C GLU A 40 17.83 -11.90 13.98
N ASP A 41 16.67 -12.50 13.88
CA ASP A 41 15.60 -12.43 14.88
C ASP A 41 15.98 -13.19 16.17
N ALA A 42 15.08 -13.19 17.16
CA ALA A 42 15.28 -13.94 18.41
C ALA A 42 15.47 -15.46 18.20
N ASN A 43 15.05 -15.98 17.05
CA ASN A 43 15.16 -17.39 16.65
C ASN A 43 16.38 -17.66 15.76
N LYS A 44 17.30 -16.67 15.63
CA LYS A 44 18.50 -16.72 14.77
C LYS A 44 18.20 -16.89 13.29
N ALA A 45 17.00 -16.49 12.85
CA ALA A 45 16.65 -16.43 11.45
C ALA A 45 16.90 -15.03 10.90
N LYS A 46 17.58 -14.96 9.77
CA LYS A 46 17.71 -13.70 9.00
C LYS A 46 16.57 -13.68 7.98
N VAL A 47 15.67 -12.72 8.13
CA VAL A 47 14.50 -12.56 7.26
C VAL A 47 14.75 -11.39 6.33
N GLY A 48 14.70 -11.64 5.04
CA GLY A 48 14.94 -10.62 4.01
C GLY A 48 13.70 -9.78 3.67
N PRO A 49 13.88 -8.71 2.86
CA PRO A 49 12.79 -7.88 2.38
C PRO A 49 11.70 -8.66 1.64
N GLN A 50 12.11 -9.59 0.79
CA GLN A 50 11.20 -10.42 -0.01
C GLN A 50 10.44 -11.41 0.87
N ASP A 51 11.13 -12.05 1.83
CA ASP A 51 10.52 -13.00 2.77
C ASP A 51 9.47 -12.30 3.63
N THR A 52 9.77 -11.08 4.11
CA THR A 52 8.81 -10.26 4.87
C THR A 52 7.60 -9.89 4.03
N LEU A 53 7.80 -9.53 2.76
CA LEU A 53 6.70 -9.19 1.86
C LEU A 53 5.81 -10.39 1.57
N MET A 54 6.39 -11.58 1.36
CA MET A 54 5.64 -12.82 1.21
C MET A 54 4.87 -13.17 2.49
N ALA A 55 5.50 -13.04 3.66
CA ALA A 55 4.82 -13.30 4.94
C ALA A 55 3.67 -12.31 5.23
N LEU A 56 3.76 -11.06 4.73
CA LEU A 56 2.64 -10.10 4.80
C LEU A 56 1.47 -10.53 3.91
N HIS A 57 1.74 -11.14 2.75
CA HIS A 57 0.72 -11.69 1.87
C HIS A 57 0.09 -12.94 2.48
N ASP A 58 0.91 -13.92 2.91
CA ASP A 58 0.47 -15.17 3.53
C ASP A 58 -0.37 -14.93 4.80
N TRP A 59 -0.13 -13.81 5.51
CA TRP A 59 -0.96 -13.45 6.67
C TRP A 59 -2.41 -13.18 6.30
N MET A 60 -2.67 -12.76 5.07
CA MET A 60 -3.96 -12.24 4.62
C MET A 60 -4.69 -13.14 3.66
N ASP A 61 -3.98 -13.90 2.81
CA ASP A 61 -4.60 -14.73 1.81
C ASP A 61 -5.37 -15.90 2.44
N ALA A 62 -6.18 -16.59 1.66
CA ALA A 62 -7.11 -17.59 2.19
C ALA A 62 -6.57 -19.03 2.10
N ASP A 63 -5.38 -19.21 1.53
CA ASP A 63 -4.83 -20.57 1.38
C ASP A 63 -3.83 -20.88 2.51
N GLU A 64 -3.22 -22.05 2.53
CA GLU A 64 -2.27 -22.49 3.56
C GLU A 64 -0.88 -22.74 2.95
N THR A 65 -0.61 -22.17 1.76
CA THR A 65 0.62 -22.43 1.02
C THR A 65 1.46 -21.17 0.96
N GLN A 66 2.71 -21.24 1.42
CA GLN A 66 3.65 -20.12 1.31
C GLN A 66 3.65 -19.52 -0.09
N SER A 67 3.57 -18.20 -0.17
CA SER A 67 3.68 -17.46 -1.42
C SER A 67 5.11 -17.40 -1.92
N ALA A 68 5.24 -17.26 -3.23
CA ALA A 68 6.48 -16.91 -3.89
C ALA A 68 6.27 -15.65 -4.75
N LEU A 69 7.28 -14.78 -4.81
CA LEU A 69 7.19 -13.58 -5.67
C LEU A 69 7.24 -13.98 -7.15
N ASN A 70 6.32 -13.41 -7.91
CA ASN A 70 6.30 -13.53 -9.36
C ASN A 70 7.38 -12.62 -9.98
N THR A 71 8.46 -13.21 -10.43
CA THR A 71 9.58 -12.48 -11.05
C THR A 71 9.37 -12.17 -12.53
N THR A 72 8.28 -12.65 -13.14
CA THR A 72 8.00 -12.39 -14.57
C THR A 72 7.50 -10.98 -14.83
N GLY A 73 7.02 -10.28 -13.80
CA GLY A 73 6.45 -8.94 -13.90
C GLY A 73 5.09 -8.88 -14.60
N VAL A 74 4.49 -10.02 -14.93
CA VAL A 74 3.19 -10.14 -15.60
C VAL A 74 2.23 -10.96 -14.75
N GLY A 75 1.01 -10.46 -14.57
CA GLY A 75 -0.03 -11.14 -13.81
C GLY A 75 0.02 -10.81 -12.32
N ASP A 76 -0.41 -11.77 -11.51
CA ASP A 76 -0.42 -11.63 -10.05
C ASP A 76 1.03 -11.51 -9.53
N PRO A 77 1.30 -10.58 -8.60
CA PRO A 77 2.63 -10.43 -8.01
C PRO A 77 3.06 -11.62 -7.15
N PHE A 78 2.14 -12.46 -6.74
CA PHE A 78 2.40 -13.67 -5.99
C PHE A 78 1.99 -14.92 -6.76
N THR A 79 2.72 -15.99 -6.53
CA THR A 79 2.45 -17.33 -7.03
C THR A 79 2.54 -18.32 -5.87
N LYS A 80 1.88 -19.46 -5.99
CA LYS A 80 1.97 -20.52 -4.98
C LYS A 80 3.39 -21.08 -4.88
N GLY A 81 3.90 -21.13 -3.65
CA GLY A 81 5.12 -21.84 -3.32
C GLY A 81 4.87 -23.32 -3.01
N PHE A 82 5.76 -23.93 -2.23
CA PHE A 82 5.74 -25.38 -1.99
C PHE A 82 5.64 -25.77 -0.51
N SER A 83 5.70 -24.81 0.40
CA SER A 83 5.75 -25.03 1.84
C SER A 83 4.45 -24.59 2.51
N ASP A 84 4.17 -25.15 3.70
CA ASP A 84 3.11 -24.67 4.59
C ASP A 84 3.53 -23.34 5.21
N GLU A 85 2.73 -22.29 5.05
CA GLU A 85 2.97 -20.96 5.59
C GLU A 85 3.03 -20.93 7.12
N ASN A 86 2.26 -21.81 7.80
CA ASN A 86 2.25 -21.91 9.24
C ASN A 86 3.59 -22.41 9.80
N SER A 87 4.41 -23.09 8.99
CA SER A 87 5.73 -23.59 9.40
C SER A 87 6.67 -22.49 9.89
N LEU A 88 6.51 -21.27 9.41
CA LEU A 88 7.27 -20.10 9.87
C LEU A 88 6.96 -19.74 11.33
N TYR A 89 5.74 -20.02 11.77
CA TYR A 89 5.19 -19.62 13.08
C TYR A 89 5.30 -20.72 14.15
N ASP A 90 5.67 -21.96 13.76
CA ASP A 90 5.90 -23.07 14.67
C ASP A 90 7.05 -22.84 15.67
N ARG A 91 7.96 -21.95 15.34
CA ARG A 91 9.14 -21.60 16.16
C ARG A 91 8.84 -20.62 17.28
N TYR A 92 7.67 -19.98 17.27
CA TYR A 92 7.32 -19.00 18.29
C TYR A 92 6.75 -19.68 19.56
N THR A 93 6.81 -18.99 20.69
CA THR A 93 6.27 -19.46 21.97
C THR A 93 5.39 -18.36 22.58
N PRO A 94 4.06 -18.56 22.68
CA PRO A 94 3.29 -19.71 22.19
C PRO A 94 3.27 -19.78 20.64
N ARG A 95 3.08 -20.98 20.12
CA ARG A 95 2.85 -21.17 18.67
C ARG A 95 1.51 -20.56 18.28
N TYR A 96 1.47 -19.99 17.10
CA TYR A 96 0.24 -19.48 16.48
C TYR A 96 0.27 -19.75 14.98
N LYS A 97 -0.85 -19.52 14.32
CA LYS A 97 -1.01 -19.67 12.87
C LYS A 97 -1.18 -18.30 12.24
N VAL A 98 -1.00 -18.25 10.94
CA VAL A 98 -1.40 -17.09 10.13
C VAL A 98 -2.89 -16.83 10.29
N LYS A 99 -3.29 -15.59 10.08
CA LYS A 99 -4.68 -15.17 10.27
C LYS A 99 -5.58 -15.59 9.12
N ASN A 100 -5.07 -15.66 7.88
CA ASN A 100 -5.79 -15.89 6.62
C ASN A 100 -6.99 -14.94 6.48
N ALA A 101 -6.78 -13.69 6.83
CA ALA A 101 -7.78 -12.62 6.76
C ALA A 101 -7.11 -11.23 6.76
N PRO A 102 -7.78 -10.20 6.23
CA PRO A 102 -7.27 -8.84 6.23
C PRO A 102 -6.84 -8.37 7.62
N PHE A 103 -5.86 -7.47 7.67
CA PHE A 103 -5.42 -6.85 8.92
C PHE A 103 -6.53 -5.97 9.52
N ASP A 104 -6.79 -6.12 10.81
CA ASP A 104 -7.70 -5.25 11.57
C ASP A 104 -6.97 -4.03 12.17
N SER A 105 -5.68 -4.18 12.47
CA SER A 105 -4.85 -3.11 13.04
C SER A 105 -3.40 -3.19 12.57
N LEU A 106 -2.66 -2.07 12.63
CA LEU A 106 -1.22 -2.07 12.37
C LEU A 106 -0.43 -2.84 13.43
N ASP A 107 -0.97 -3.00 14.62
CA ASP A 107 -0.30 -3.73 15.69
C ASP A 107 -0.21 -5.24 15.40
N GLU A 108 -1.09 -5.78 14.53
CA GLU A 108 -1.00 -7.16 14.06
C GLU A 108 0.29 -7.43 13.26
N LEU A 109 0.90 -6.41 12.69
CA LEU A 109 2.16 -6.57 11.95
C LEU A 109 3.26 -7.19 12.81
N TYR A 110 3.25 -6.94 14.12
CA TYR A 110 4.21 -7.56 15.05
C TYR A 110 4.08 -9.10 15.14
N MET A 111 2.98 -9.65 14.64
CA MET A 111 2.78 -11.10 14.58
C MET A 111 3.28 -11.69 13.25
N VAL A 112 3.57 -10.87 12.24
CA VAL A 112 4.01 -11.32 10.93
C VAL A 112 5.51 -11.64 10.95
N HIS A 113 5.88 -12.77 10.36
CA HIS A 113 7.27 -13.17 10.24
C HIS A 113 8.11 -12.11 9.50
N GLY A 114 9.25 -11.72 10.08
CA GLY A 114 10.13 -10.68 9.52
C GLY A 114 9.80 -9.25 9.96
N VAL A 115 8.65 -9.01 10.58
CA VAL A 115 8.34 -7.70 11.15
C VAL A 115 8.96 -7.56 12.54
N SER A 116 9.72 -6.50 12.73
CA SER A 116 10.42 -6.16 13.97
C SER A 116 10.14 -4.72 14.39
N ASP A 117 10.54 -4.33 15.60
CA ASP A 117 10.49 -2.93 16.04
C ASP A 117 11.20 -1.98 15.05
N ARG A 118 12.28 -2.44 14.42
CA ARG A 118 13.00 -1.66 13.40
C ARG A 118 12.20 -1.49 12.13
N PHE A 119 11.53 -2.56 11.70
CA PHE A 119 10.61 -2.51 10.57
C PHE A 119 9.50 -1.49 10.84
N MET A 120 8.87 -1.56 12.01
CA MET A 120 7.82 -0.62 12.39
C MET A 120 8.33 0.81 12.55
N ALA A 121 9.52 1.01 13.09
CA ALA A 121 10.16 2.33 13.17
C ALA A 121 10.47 2.91 11.78
N ALA A 122 10.91 2.09 10.83
CA ALA A 122 11.26 2.52 9.48
C ALA A 122 10.03 2.74 8.57
N PHE A 123 9.04 1.87 8.65
CA PHE A 123 7.96 1.80 7.67
C PHE A 123 6.57 2.04 8.25
N GLY A 124 6.33 1.84 9.55
CA GLY A 124 5.00 1.88 10.15
C GLY A 124 4.24 3.19 9.92
N SER A 125 4.95 4.32 9.87
CA SER A 125 4.31 5.62 9.56
C SER A 125 3.80 5.72 8.12
N ARG A 126 4.31 4.90 7.21
CA ARG A 126 3.95 4.87 5.78
C ARG A 126 2.91 3.80 5.44
N LEU A 127 2.63 2.92 6.38
CA LEU A 127 1.69 1.81 6.22
C LEU A 127 0.35 2.13 6.87
N THR A 128 -0.69 1.52 6.36
CA THR A 128 -2.04 1.54 6.95
C THR A 128 -2.76 0.23 6.63
N VAL A 129 -3.74 -0.10 7.44
CA VAL A 129 -4.70 -1.17 7.18
C VAL A 129 -6.08 -0.60 6.84
N TYR A 130 -6.17 0.69 6.82
CA TYR A 130 -7.39 1.45 6.50
C TYR A 130 -7.17 2.28 5.23
N PRO A 131 -8.17 2.43 4.42
CA PRO A 131 -9.49 1.80 4.38
C PRO A 131 -9.42 0.33 3.92
N ASP A 132 -10.57 -0.34 3.80
CA ASP A 132 -10.65 -1.74 3.37
C ASP A 132 -10.09 -2.01 1.95
N VAL A 133 -10.08 -3.28 1.56
CA VAL A 133 -9.51 -3.77 0.29
C VAL A 133 -10.06 -3.03 -0.94
N ASN A 134 -11.34 -2.66 -0.91
CA ASN A 134 -12.03 -2.02 -2.04
C ASN A 134 -11.86 -0.50 -2.11
N ALA A 135 -11.09 0.10 -1.20
CA ALA A 135 -10.87 1.54 -1.23
C ALA A 135 -10.11 1.98 -2.48
N LYS A 136 -10.61 3.05 -3.07
CA LYS A 136 -10.01 3.66 -4.27
C LYS A 136 -8.78 4.48 -3.88
N MET A 137 -7.79 4.52 -4.78
CA MET A 137 -6.63 5.39 -4.62
C MET A 137 -6.99 6.82 -5.02
N ASN A 138 -6.63 7.78 -4.18
CA ASN A 138 -6.88 9.19 -4.49
C ASN A 138 -5.82 9.73 -5.45
N ILE A 139 -6.27 10.15 -6.65
CA ILE A 139 -5.39 10.76 -7.67
C ILE A 139 -4.89 12.16 -7.27
N ASN A 140 -5.55 12.80 -6.31
CA ASN A 140 -5.22 14.15 -5.84
C ASN A 140 -4.26 14.14 -4.64
N THR A 141 -3.63 13.02 -4.33
CA THR A 141 -2.59 12.94 -3.30
C THR A 141 -1.40 13.84 -3.64
N ASP A 142 -0.80 14.45 -2.63
CA ASP A 142 0.44 15.22 -2.76
C ASP A 142 1.70 14.36 -2.59
N ASP A 143 1.56 13.12 -2.17
CA ASP A 143 2.68 12.20 -2.07
C ASP A 143 3.12 11.74 -3.48
N PRO A 144 4.35 12.04 -3.92
CA PRO A 144 4.86 11.67 -5.23
C PRO A 144 4.95 10.14 -5.41
N LEU A 145 5.13 9.41 -4.33
CA LEU A 145 5.22 7.96 -4.35
C LEU A 145 3.86 7.31 -4.60
N LEU A 146 2.81 7.84 -3.96
CA LEU A 146 1.44 7.40 -4.22
C LEU A 146 0.99 7.81 -5.63
N LEU A 147 1.35 9.01 -6.11
CA LEU A 147 1.08 9.40 -7.50
C LEU A 147 1.77 8.48 -8.50
N LYS A 148 3.03 8.11 -8.26
CA LYS A 148 3.73 7.11 -9.07
C LYS A 148 2.95 5.79 -9.10
N MET A 149 2.50 5.30 -7.94
CA MET A 149 1.72 4.08 -7.84
C MET A 149 0.40 4.17 -8.60
N VAL A 150 -0.31 5.30 -8.49
CA VAL A 150 -1.55 5.59 -9.24
C VAL A 150 -1.29 5.57 -10.74
N ILE A 151 -0.21 6.19 -11.24
CA ILE A 151 0.16 6.18 -12.65
C ILE A 151 0.40 4.74 -13.12
N PHE A 152 1.21 3.97 -12.40
CA PHE A 152 1.51 2.58 -12.77
C PHE A 152 0.26 1.69 -12.76
N SER A 153 -0.69 1.93 -11.86
CA SER A 153 -1.94 1.17 -11.81
C SER A 153 -2.85 1.39 -13.01
N LEU A 154 -2.68 2.50 -13.75
CA LEU A 154 -3.42 2.79 -14.98
C LEU A 154 -2.84 2.11 -16.20
N VAL A 155 -1.56 1.77 -16.18
CA VAL A 155 -0.85 1.22 -17.32
C VAL A 155 -1.27 -0.23 -17.56
N ASP A 156 -1.33 -0.61 -18.85
CA ASP A 156 -1.49 -2.01 -19.21
C ASP A 156 -0.22 -2.79 -18.81
N PRO A 157 -0.32 -3.76 -17.88
CA PRO A 157 0.84 -4.50 -17.41
C PRO A 157 1.52 -5.31 -18.53
N LEU A 158 0.81 -5.61 -19.63
CA LEU A 158 1.38 -6.30 -20.79
C LEU A 158 2.15 -5.34 -21.74
N HIS A 159 1.93 -4.04 -21.60
CA HIS A 159 2.47 -3.02 -22.50
C HIS A 159 3.01 -1.82 -21.71
N VAL A 160 3.84 -2.07 -20.72
CA VAL A 160 4.48 -1.00 -19.94
C VAL A 160 5.46 -0.23 -20.83
N PRO A 161 5.24 1.07 -21.09
CA PRO A 161 6.10 1.84 -21.95
C PRO A 161 7.48 2.04 -21.29
N PRO A 162 8.60 1.88 -22.05
CA PRO A 162 9.94 1.96 -21.50
C PRO A 162 10.27 3.26 -20.79
N GLN A 163 9.62 4.36 -21.16
CA GLN A 163 9.80 5.68 -20.55
C GLN A 163 9.39 5.73 -19.08
N LEU A 164 8.51 4.82 -18.62
CA LEU A 164 8.15 4.72 -17.21
C LEU A 164 9.27 4.14 -16.34
N ASN A 165 10.32 3.58 -16.94
CA ASN A 165 11.53 3.16 -16.23
C ASN A 165 12.53 4.32 -16.05
N ASP A 166 12.30 5.47 -16.70
CA ASP A 166 13.11 6.67 -16.52
C ASP A 166 12.58 7.50 -15.34
N PRO A 167 13.37 7.64 -14.27
CA PRO A 167 12.98 8.44 -13.10
C PRO A 167 12.65 9.90 -13.45
N TYR A 168 13.39 10.50 -14.38
CA TYR A 168 13.17 11.88 -14.80
C TYR A 168 11.84 12.07 -15.51
N PHE A 169 11.46 11.11 -16.35
CA PHE A 169 10.14 11.12 -17.00
C PHE A 169 9.02 11.04 -15.96
N ILE A 170 9.12 10.15 -14.98
CA ILE A 170 8.12 10.01 -13.90
C ILE A 170 8.04 11.28 -13.07
N GLU A 171 9.16 11.87 -12.68
CA GLU A 171 9.18 13.12 -11.91
C GLU A 171 8.54 14.28 -12.69
N ASP A 172 8.83 14.38 -13.99
CA ASP A 172 8.21 15.38 -14.85
C ASP A 172 6.71 15.17 -14.98
N LEU A 173 6.27 13.94 -15.17
CA LEU A 173 4.86 13.59 -15.25
C LEU A 173 4.11 13.92 -13.95
N ILE A 174 4.68 13.61 -12.79
CA ILE A 174 4.15 13.98 -11.47
C ILE A 174 4.05 15.51 -11.35
N ARG A 175 5.07 16.24 -11.80
CA ARG A 175 5.06 17.70 -11.83
C ARG A 175 3.94 18.26 -12.71
N GLN A 176 3.72 17.68 -13.89
CA GLN A 176 2.62 18.06 -14.79
C GLN A 176 1.25 17.80 -14.16
N VAL A 177 1.04 16.65 -13.53
CA VAL A 177 -0.19 16.31 -12.79
C VAL A 177 -0.47 17.35 -11.70
N ARG A 178 0.55 17.70 -10.91
CA ARG A 178 0.40 18.73 -9.86
C ARG A 178 0.09 20.11 -10.42
N ALA A 179 0.76 20.49 -11.51
CA ALA A 179 0.55 21.79 -12.16
C ALA A 179 -0.83 21.91 -12.82
N ALA A 180 -1.42 20.81 -13.27
CA ALA A 180 -2.74 20.79 -13.88
C ALA A 180 -3.91 20.90 -12.87
N ARG A 181 -3.64 20.80 -11.57
CA ARG A 181 -4.63 21.07 -10.51
C ARG A 181 -4.86 22.57 -10.43
N ILE A 182 -5.96 23.04 -11.02
CA ILE A 182 -6.22 24.47 -11.31
C ILE A 182 -6.32 25.35 -10.05
N LEU A 183 -6.79 24.80 -8.93
CA LEU A 183 -6.94 25.51 -7.66
C LEU A 183 -6.58 24.61 -6.49
N PRO A 184 -5.83 25.13 -5.49
CA PRO A 184 -5.64 24.40 -4.24
C PRO A 184 -6.99 24.07 -3.59
N GLY A 185 -7.22 22.77 -3.36
CA GLY A 185 -8.44 22.28 -2.71
C GLY A 185 -9.54 21.73 -3.63
N PHE A 186 -9.48 21.98 -4.95
CA PHE A 186 -10.50 21.42 -5.87
C PHE A 186 -10.04 20.15 -6.60
N GLY A 187 -8.75 19.91 -6.69
CA GLY A 187 -8.22 18.68 -7.32
C GLY A 187 -8.56 18.55 -8.81
N MET A 188 -8.22 17.40 -9.36
CA MET A 188 -8.47 17.01 -10.75
C MET A 188 -9.48 15.85 -10.76
N SER A 189 -10.33 15.77 -11.78
CA SER A 189 -11.19 14.59 -11.96
C SER A 189 -10.39 13.39 -12.47
N VAL A 190 -10.89 12.16 -12.20
CA VAL A 190 -10.25 10.92 -12.70
C VAL A 190 -10.15 10.95 -14.25
N SER A 191 -11.14 11.50 -14.93
CA SER A 191 -11.15 11.61 -16.40
C SER A 191 -10.05 12.55 -16.92
N ASP A 192 -9.89 13.72 -16.30
CA ASP A 192 -8.86 14.68 -16.68
C ASP A 192 -7.46 14.15 -16.39
N PHE A 193 -7.30 13.46 -15.26
CA PHE A 193 -6.06 12.76 -14.91
C PHE A 193 -5.68 11.73 -15.99
N ALA A 194 -6.62 10.87 -16.40
CA ALA A 194 -6.38 9.87 -17.40
C ALA A 194 -6.02 10.48 -18.76
N LEU A 195 -6.69 11.56 -19.16
CA LEU A 195 -6.37 12.30 -20.41
C LEU A 195 -4.97 12.90 -20.36
N LEU A 196 -4.56 13.45 -19.22
CA LEU A 196 -3.22 14.01 -19.03
C LEU A 196 -2.15 12.92 -19.18
N ILE A 197 -2.35 11.77 -18.53
CA ILE A 197 -1.43 10.62 -18.61
C ILE A 197 -1.31 10.11 -20.06
N GLN A 198 -2.43 10.01 -20.78
CA GLN A 198 -2.43 9.63 -22.20
C GLN A 198 -1.72 10.67 -23.09
N ALA A 199 -1.94 11.96 -22.85
CA ALA A 199 -1.29 13.04 -23.59
C ALA A 199 0.23 13.04 -23.38
N ALA A 200 0.72 12.57 -22.23
CA ALA A 200 2.15 12.36 -21.98
C ALA A 200 2.72 11.10 -22.66
N GLY A 201 1.92 10.38 -23.45
CA GLY A 201 2.35 9.19 -24.19
C GLY A 201 2.34 7.89 -23.37
N VAL A 202 1.66 7.87 -22.24
CA VAL A 202 1.49 6.65 -21.44
C VAL A 202 0.17 5.98 -21.79
N PRO A 203 0.17 4.79 -22.41
CA PRO A 203 -1.06 4.10 -22.78
C PRO A 203 -1.79 3.59 -21.52
N ILE A 204 -3.05 3.93 -21.42
CA ILE A 204 -3.92 3.44 -20.36
C ILE A 204 -4.51 2.09 -20.75
N ASN A 205 -4.62 1.18 -19.77
CA ASN A 205 -5.30 -0.09 -19.95
C ASN A 205 -6.71 0.12 -20.55
N ARG A 206 -7.01 -0.59 -21.65
CA ARG A 206 -8.26 -0.43 -22.39
C ARG A 206 -9.51 -0.72 -21.56
N LEU A 207 -9.42 -1.64 -20.61
CA LEU A 207 -10.53 -1.96 -19.70
C LEU A 207 -10.84 -0.80 -18.77
N LEU A 208 -9.81 -0.04 -18.36
CA LEU A 208 -9.97 1.15 -17.54
C LEU A 208 -10.43 2.34 -18.39
N ALA A 209 -9.91 2.48 -19.61
CA ALA A 209 -10.30 3.56 -20.53
C ALA A 209 -11.78 3.50 -20.94
N SER A 210 -12.36 2.30 -21.06
CA SER A 210 -13.78 2.12 -21.46
C SER A 210 -14.76 2.51 -20.36
N ASN A 211 -14.35 2.56 -19.09
CA ASN A 211 -15.22 2.93 -17.97
C ASN A 211 -14.45 3.67 -16.87
N ILE A 212 -13.83 4.79 -17.22
CA ILE A 212 -13.02 5.57 -16.27
C ILE A 212 -13.87 6.08 -15.08
N GLN A 213 -15.13 6.46 -15.31
CA GLN A 213 -16.02 6.95 -14.25
C GLN A 213 -16.51 5.82 -13.32
N GLY A 214 -16.65 4.60 -13.85
CA GLY A 214 -17.00 3.39 -13.09
C GLY A 214 -15.77 2.68 -12.51
N ASN A 215 -14.57 3.24 -12.67
CA ASN A 215 -13.34 2.64 -12.19
C ASN A 215 -13.38 2.43 -10.67
N GLN A 216 -13.15 1.19 -10.25
CA GLN A 216 -13.09 0.83 -8.84
C GLN A 216 -11.71 1.07 -8.21
N MET A 217 -10.69 1.46 -9.00
CA MET A 217 -9.31 1.65 -8.53
C MET A 217 -9.01 3.08 -8.09
N LEU A 218 -9.61 4.07 -8.75
CA LEU A 218 -9.28 5.48 -8.58
C LEU A 218 -10.45 6.31 -8.10
N SER A 219 -10.14 7.36 -7.33
CA SER A 219 -11.09 8.37 -6.87
C SER A 219 -10.42 9.74 -6.92
N ASP A 220 -11.20 10.78 -7.10
CA ASP A 220 -10.79 12.17 -6.93
C ASP A 220 -10.98 12.67 -5.49
N LYS A 221 -11.50 11.82 -4.59
CA LYS A 221 -11.82 12.16 -3.20
C LYS A 221 -11.26 11.12 -2.23
N SER A 222 -10.91 11.59 -1.04
CA SER A 222 -10.60 10.73 0.10
C SER A 222 -11.85 10.49 0.93
N SER A 223 -12.05 9.25 1.34
CA SER A 223 -13.16 8.84 2.22
C SER A 223 -12.70 8.47 3.62
N THR A 224 -11.40 8.25 3.82
CA THR A 224 -10.86 7.79 5.11
C THR A 224 -9.77 8.74 5.59
N PHE A 225 -9.90 9.19 6.82
CA PHE A 225 -9.04 10.20 7.43
C PHE A 225 -8.47 9.68 8.74
N SER A 226 -7.16 9.85 8.94
CA SER A 226 -6.50 9.67 10.24
C SER A 226 -6.39 11.03 10.92
N ILE A 227 -6.91 11.12 12.14
CA ILE A 227 -6.91 12.33 12.94
C ILE A 227 -6.02 12.08 14.15
N LYS A 228 -5.00 12.93 14.35
CA LYS A 228 -4.19 12.93 15.56
C LYS A 228 -4.45 14.24 16.30
N SER A 229 -4.92 14.13 17.53
CA SER A 229 -5.16 15.27 18.43
C SER A 229 -4.23 15.15 19.63
N VAL A 230 -3.54 16.23 19.96
CA VAL A 230 -2.64 16.31 21.11
C VAL A 230 -3.16 17.37 22.05
N GLY A 231 -3.46 16.97 23.27
CA GLY A 231 -3.83 17.86 24.36
C GLY A 231 -2.71 17.96 25.38
N GLU A 232 -2.38 19.18 25.83
CA GLU A 232 -1.35 19.44 26.83
C GLU A 232 -1.95 20.23 28.00
N ALA A 233 -1.65 19.79 29.21
CA ALA A 233 -2.03 20.47 30.45
C ALA A 233 -0.88 20.37 31.47
N GLY A 234 -0.09 21.45 31.60
CA GLY A 234 1.10 21.46 32.43
C GLY A 234 2.15 20.47 31.92
N ALA A 235 2.51 19.49 32.73
CA ALA A 235 3.46 18.42 32.38
C ALA A 235 2.79 17.16 31.78
N VAL A 236 1.48 17.18 31.65
CA VAL A 236 0.72 16.03 31.12
C VAL A 236 0.37 16.28 29.65
N GLN A 237 0.71 15.33 28.80
CA GLN A 237 0.34 15.30 27.42
C GLN A 237 -0.51 14.05 27.16
N LYS A 238 -1.62 14.21 26.45
CA LYS A 238 -2.43 13.11 25.94
C LYS A 238 -2.57 13.21 24.43
N THR A 239 -2.36 12.08 23.76
CA THR A 239 -2.54 11.95 22.33
C THR A 239 -3.73 11.05 22.04
N ILE A 240 -4.62 11.50 21.16
CA ILE A 240 -5.71 10.69 20.61
C ILE A 240 -5.44 10.50 19.14
N THR A 241 -5.46 9.24 18.70
CA THR A 241 -5.42 8.88 17.28
C THR A 241 -6.75 8.21 16.91
N ALA A 242 -7.43 8.77 15.92
CA ALA A 242 -8.69 8.23 15.42
C ALA A 242 -8.63 8.04 13.91
N VAL A 243 -9.27 6.97 13.41
CA VAL A 243 -9.53 6.80 11.99
C VAL A 243 -11.02 6.89 11.76
N VAL A 244 -11.42 7.82 10.89
CA VAL A 244 -12.81 8.09 10.54
C VAL A 244 -13.00 7.81 9.05
N ARG A 245 -14.02 7.05 8.73
CA ARG A 245 -14.47 6.81 7.35
C ARG A 245 -15.77 7.57 7.10
N MET A 246 -15.78 8.35 6.03
CA MET A 246 -16.98 9.04 5.56
C MET A 246 -17.74 8.14 4.61
N ASP A 247 -19.05 8.02 4.80
CA ASP A 247 -19.94 7.36 3.86
C ASP A 247 -20.40 8.32 2.74
N ASP A 248 -21.15 7.79 1.77
CA ASP A 248 -21.67 8.60 0.65
C ASP A 248 -22.63 9.71 1.09
N ASN A 249 -23.19 9.63 2.29
CA ASN A 249 -24.07 10.63 2.89
C ASN A 249 -23.31 11.68 3.70
N GLY A 250 -21.98 11.60 3.75
CA GLY A 250 -21.12 12.48 4.54
C GLY A 250 -21.14 12.20 6.04
N MET A 251 -21.70 11.06 6.46
CA MET A 251 -21.70 10.62 7.86
C MET A 251 -20.35 9.94 8.18
N GLY A 252 -19.69 10.41 9.22
CA GLY A 252 -18.44 9.83 9.69
C GLY A 252 -18.67 8.59 10.56
N ARG A 253 -18.02 7.46 10.20
CA ARG A 253 -17.96 6.26 11.04
C ARG A 253 -16.58 6.16 11.67
N LEU A 254 -16.50 6.07 13.00
CA LEU A 254 -15.26 5.79 13.71
C LEU A 254 -14.86 4.33 13.45
N VAL A 255 -13.67 4.12 12.90
CA VAL A 255 -13.13 2.80 12.55
C VAL A 255 -12.09 2.37 13.57
N HIS A 256 -11.28 3.33 14.06
CA HIS A 256 -10.24 3.08 15.04
C HIS A 256 -10.13 4.26 16.03
N TRP A 257 -9.83 3.92 17.29
CA TRP A 257 -9.60 4.90 18.35
C TRP A 257 -8.49 4.41 19.28
N ARG A 258 -7.53 5.27 19.56
CA ARG A 258 -6.44 4.97 20.51
C ARG A 258 -6.10 6.21 21.31
N GLU A 259 -5.95 6.05 22.62
CA GLU A 259 -5.44 7.06 23.55
C GLU A 259 -4.05 6.66 24.07
N GLU A 260 -3.14 7.63 24.12
CA GLU A 260 -1.77 7.47 24.65
C GLU A 260 -1.44 8.59 25.63
#